data_f53f3cbd1d007f36438ebcdd28efb19e
#
_entry.id   f53f3cbd1d007f36438ebcdd28efb19e
#
_cell.length_a   1.000
_cell.length_b   1.000
_cell.length_c   1.000
_cell.angle_alpha   90.00
_cell.angle_beta   90.00
_cell.angle_gamma   90.00
#
_symmetry.space_group_name_H-M   'P 1'
#
loop_
_entity.id
_entity.type
_entity.pdbx_description
1 polymer ?
#
loop_
_entity_poly.entity_id
_entity_poly.type
_entity_poly.pdbx_seq_one_letter_code
_entity_poly.pdbx_strand_id
1 'polypeptide(L)'
;MTRHLLKEMNGVEIAEFPRIGYDDALKLYGNDKPDIRFGMKFGELNEVTQHRDFGVFNNAELVVGIAIPGGNKFTRKEIDKLINWVKRPQVGALGMVYCRVNDDGTFKSSVDKFYTQEDLGKWAVTTEAKPGDLICILSGDTNKVRAQLSALRMELAEQLGLRDPKVFAPLWIIDFPLLELDEETGHYHAMHHPFTSPKPGQMELLDSDPGAVKANAYDLVLNGNEIGGGSIRIHDKKIQATMLKHLGFSEQDAKAQFGFLMDAFEYGAPPHGGLAFGLDRLVAILGGQETIRDFIAFPKNNSGRDVMIDAPAFIDDDQLKELNLKLDILE
;
A
#
# COMPACT_ATOMS: atom_id res chain seq x y z
N MET A 1 6.79 -13.75 18.42
CA MET A 1 8.01 -12.96 18.19
C MET A 1 7.72 -11.46 18.29
N THR A 2 7.01 -10.83 17.36
CA THR A 2 6.78 -9.36 17.32
C THR A 2 6.21 -8.79 18.62
N ARG A 3 5.17 -9.43 19.21
CA ARG A 3 4.64 -9.02 20.54
C ARG A 3 5.70 -9.02 21.63
N HIS A 4 6.55 -10.04 21.64
CA HIS A 4 7.64 -10.15 22.62
C HIS A 4 8.66 -9.04 22.43
N LEU A 5 9.05 -8.75 21.19
CA LEU A 5 9.96 -7.63 20.89
C LEU A 5 9.40 -6.29 21.35
N LEU A 6 8.13 -5.99 21.03
CA LEU A 6 7.47 -4.74 21.45
C LEU A 6 7.40 -4.63 22.97
N LYS A 7 7.15 -5.73 23.67
CA LYS A 7 7.15 -5.76 25.13
C LYS A 7 8.53 -5.52 25.73
N GLU A 8 9.54 -6.28 25.28
CA GLU A 8 10.89 -6.23 25.86
C GLU A 8 11.64 -4.95 25.50
N MET A 9 11.48 -4.46 24.28
CA MET A 9 12.22 -3.29 23.79
C MET A 9 11.54 -1.96 24.11
N ASN A 10 10.22 -1.92 24.08
CA ASN A 10 9.44 -0.69 24.19
C ASN A 10 8.44 -0.68 25.36
N GLY A 11 8.32 -1.77 26.11
CA GLY A 11 7.36 -1.88 27.21
C GLY A 11 5.89 -1.92 26.79
N VAL A 12 5.60 -2.22 25.51
CA VAL A 12 4.26 -2.16 24.95
C VAL A 12 3.65 -3.56 24.84
N GLU A 13 2.51 -3.77 25.51
CA GLU A 13 1.75 -5.02 25.41
C GLU A 13 0.60 -4.87 24.40
N ILE A 14 0.57 -5.76 23.40
CA ILE A 14 -0.48 -5.82 22.38
C ILE A 14 -1.09 -7.22 22.39
N ALA A 15 -2.40 -7.31 22.63
CA ALA A 15 -3.08 -8.59 22.76
C ALA A 15 -3.21 -9.31 21.41
N GLU A 16 -3.77 -8.62 20.41
CA GLU A 16 -4.00 -9.16 19.06
C GLU A 16 -3.66 -8.14 17.99
N PHE A 17 -3.28 -8.63 16.81
CA PHE A 17 -3.09 -7.83 15.62
C PHE A 17 -4.35 -7.96 14.76
N PRO A 18 -5.05 -6.86 14.46
CA PRO A 18 -6.22 -6.91 13.58
C PRO A 18 -5.83 -7.44 12.20
N ARG A 19 -6.78 -8.07 11.52
CA ARG A 19 -6.63 -8.53 10.15
C ARG A 19 -7.54 -7.70 9.26
N ILE A 20 -6.99 -7.16 8.18
CA ILE A 20 -7.72 -6.35 7.20
C ILE A 20 -7.48 -6.97 5.83
N GLY A 21 -8.55 -7.16 5.06
CA GLY A 21 -8.43 -7.59 3.67
C GLY A 21 -7.77 -6.51 2.80
N TYR A 22 -7.04 -6.91 1.79
CA TYR A 22 -6.38 -6.00 0.85
C TYR A 22 -7.35 -4.98 0.26
N ASP A 23 -8.50 -5.44 -0.23
CA ASP A 23 -9.52 -4.56 -0.83
C ASP A 23 -10.06 -3.54 0.20
N ASP A 24 -10.28 -3.97 1.46
CA ASP A 24 -10.70 -3.09 2.54
C ASP A 24 -9.61 -2.09 2.93
N ALA A 25 -8.34 -2.49 2.91
CA ALA A 25 -7.22 -1.59 3.18
C ALA A 25 -7.13 -0.50 2.11
N LEU A 26 -7.28 -0.84 0.83
CA LEU A 26 -7.35 0.13 -0.26
C LEU A 26 -8.57 1.03 -0.17
N LYS A 27 -9.73 0.47 0.17
CA LYS A 27 -10.98 1.21 0.31
C LYS A 27 -10.94 2.21 1.46
N LEU A 28 -10.44 1.80 2.62
CA LEU A 28 -10.47 2.59 3.86
C LEU A 28 -9.25 3.51 4.06
N TYR A 29 -8.12 3.20 3.41
CA TYR A 29 -6.86 3.91 3.67
C TYR A 29 -6.06 4.25 2.40
N GLY A 30 -6.46 3.69 1.25
CA GLY A 30 -5.84 3.96 -0.05
C GLY A 30 -4.48 3.31 -0.29
N ASN A 31 -4.06 2.38 0.58
CA ASN A 31 -2.84 1.59 0.43
C ASN A 31 -2.92 0.27 1.21
N ASP A 32 -2.00 -0.64 0.92
CA ASP A 32 -1.86 -1.98 1.50
C ASP A 32 -1.04 -2.05 2.81
N LYS A 33 -0.59 -0.92 3.32
CA LYS A 33 0.20 -0.79 4.55
C LYS A 33 -0.25 0.40 5.39
N PRO A 34 -1.54 0.43 5.80
CA PRO A 34 -2.09 1.60 6.47
C PRO A 34 -1.50 1.81 7.86
N ASP A 35 -1.30 3.07 8.21
CA ASP A 35 -1.05 3.47 9.59
C ASP A 35 -2.40 3.58 10.33
N ILE A 36 -2.63 2.69 11.28
CA ILE A 36 -3.88 2.63 12.05
C ILE A 36 -3.76 3.22 13.45
N ARG A 37 -2.67 3.95 13.76
CA ARG A 37 -2.53 4.69 15.02
C ARG A 37 -3.57 5.78 15.18
N PHE A 38 -4.18 6.21 14.11
CA PHE A 38 -5.19 7.28 14.04
C PHE A 38 -6.32 6.92 13.07
N GLY A 39 -7.44 7.60 13.20
CA GLY A 39 -8.61 7.45 12.35
C GLY A 39 -8.42 7.99 10.93
N MET A 40 -9.28 8.91 10.51
CA MET A 40 -9.34 9.49 9.15
C MET A 40 -9.48 8.41 8.07
N LYS A 41 -10.41 7.47 8.28
CA LYS A 41 -10.78 6.49 7.25
C LYS A 41 -11.44 7.18 6.08
N PHE A 42 -11.30 6.61 4.90
CA PHE A 42 -11.95 7.08 3.69
C PHE A 42 -13.45 6.82 3.72
N GLY A 43 -14.23 7.82 3.26
CA GLY A 43 -15.63 7.67 2.92
C GLY A 43 -15.80 7.84 1.41
N GLU A 44 -16.37 6.84 0.73
CA GLU A 44 -16.73 6.94 -0.69
C GLU A 44 -18.02 7.74 -0.83
N LEU A 45 -17.98 8.79 -1.64
CA LEU A 45 -19.00 9.83 -1.69
C LEU A 45 -19.79 9.85 -3.01
N ASN A 46 -19.55 8.93 -3.94
CA ASN A 46 -20.19 8.92 -5.25
C ASN A 46 -21.73 9.05 -5.16
N GLU A 47 -22.36 8.20 -4.35
CA GLU A 47 -23.83 8.15 -4.20
C GLU A 47 -24.43 9.47 -3.69
N VAL A 48 -23.67 10.22 -2.87
CA VAL A 48 -24.14 11.45 -2.23
C VAL A 48 -23.65 12.73 -2.88
N THR A 49 -22.76 12.61 -3.89
CA THR A 49 -22.15 13.77 -4.59
C THR A 49 -22.51 13.84 -6.07
N GLN A 50 -22.64 12.70 -6.73
CA GLN A 50 -22.97 12.63 -8.17
C GLN A 50 -24.44 12.98 -8.43
N HIS A 51 -24.77 13.26 -9.68
CA HIS A 51 -26.09 13.69 -10.11
C HIS A 51 -26.53 15.07 -9.55
N ARG A 52 -25.54 15.93 -9.24
CA ARG A 52 -25.70 17.35 -8.97
C ARG A 52 -25.08 18.18 -10.10
N ASP A 53 -25.32 19.48 -10.10
CA ASP A 53 -24.76 20.38 -11.13
C ASP A 53 -23.29 20.73 -10.88
N PHE A 54 -22.47 19.69 -10.58
CA PHE A 54 -21.03 19.81 -10.36
C PHE A 54 -20.26 18.76 -11.19
N GLY A 55 -19.87 19.15 -12.41
CA GLY A 55 -19.26 18.26 -13.38
C GLY A 55 -17.99 17.55 -12.92
N VAL A 56 -17.20 18.14 -12.00
CA VAL A 56 -15.97 17.52 -11.48
C VAL A 56 -16.26 16.20 -10.79
N PHE A 57 -17.33 16.13 -9.99
CA PHE A 57 -17.71 14.89 -9.30
C PHE A 57 -18.50 13.94 -10.22
N ASN A 58 -19.35 14.49 -11.09
CA ASN A 58 -20.12 13.66 -12.01
C ASN A 58 -19.27 12.87 -13.01
N ASN A 59 -18.11 13.41 -13.39
CA ASN A 59 -17.21 12.79 -14.36
C ASN A 59 -16.11 11.93 -13.69
N ALA A 60 -16.06 11.87 -12.38
CA ALA A 60 -15.08 11.09 -11.65
C ALA A 60 -15.55 9.64 -11.51
N GLU A 61 -14.63 8.71 -11.63
CA GLU A 61 -14.86 7.29 -11.33
C GLU A 61 -15.08 7.10 -9.82
N LEU A 62 -14.25 7.78 -9.02
CA LEU A 62 -14.36 7.77 -7.55
C LEU A 62 -14.33 9.21 -7.01
N VAL A 63 -15.26 9.51 -6.10
CA VAL A 63 -15.24 10.67 -5.21
C VAL A 63 -15.05 10.16 -3.79
N VAL A 64 -13.97 10.55 -3.13
CA VAL A 64 -13.60 10.00 -1.83
C VAL A 64 -13.06 11.10 -0.92
N GLY A 65 -13.41 11.03 0.36
CA GLY A 65 -13.04 12.03 1.36
C GLY A 65 -12.58 11.45 2.68
N ILE A 66 -11.92 12.31 3.46
CA ILE A 66 -11.54 12.05 4.85
C ILE A 66 -12.01 13.19 5.75
N ALA A 67 -12.41 12.85 6.97
CA ALA A 67 -12.68 13.82 8.02
C ALA A 67 -11.41 14.08 8.85
N ILE A 68 -11.05 15.35 9.00
CA ILE A 68 -9.87 15.80 9.74
C ILE A 68 -10.32 16.32 11.09
N PRO A 69 -9.98 15.66 12.19
CA PRO A 69 -10.41 16.05 13.52
C PRO A 69 -9.97 17.48 13.87
N GLY A 70 -10.92 18.32 14.28
CA GLY A 70 -10.67 19.71 14.65
C GLY A 70 -10.24 20.62 13.49
N GLY A 71 -10.25 20.14 12.25
CA GLY A 71 -9.80 20.86 11.06
C GLY A 71 -10.69 22.05 10.65
N ASN A 72 -11.89 22.19 11.26
CA ASN A 72 -12.72 23.38 11.05
C ASN A 72 -11.99 24.68 11.42
N LYS A 73 -10.99 24.63 12.31
CA LYS A 73 -10.19 25.76 12.74
C LYS A 73 -9.13 26.19 11.74
N PHE A 74 -8.86 25.41 10.72
CA PHE A 74 -7.87 25.77 9.70
C PHE A 74 -8.26 27.07 9.04
N THR A 75 -7.32 27.99 8.96
CA THR A 75 -7.48 29.25 8.25
C THR A 75 -7.61 28.98 6.73
N ARG A 76 -8.12 29.95 5.99
CA ARG A 76 -8.15 29.88 4.53
C ARG A 76 -6.76 29.65 3.95
N LYS A 77 -5.73 30.30 4.50
CA LYS A 77 -4.34 30.14 4.06
C LYS A 77 -3.81 28.72 4.25
N GLU A 78 -4.20 28.03 5.32
CA GLU A 78 -3.83 26.64 5.58
C GLU A 78 -4.55 25.70 4.60
N ILE A 79 -5.82 25.92 4.34
CA ILE A 79 -6.56 25.14 3.34
C ILE A 79 -5.97 25.36 1.94
N ASP A 80 -5.66 26.60 1.57
CA ASP A 80 -5.02 26.92 0.28
C ASP A 80 -3.64 26.22 0.16
N LYS A 81 -2.88 26.10 1.26
CA LYS A 81 -1.64 25.31 1.29
C LYS A 81 -1.91 23.83 1.03
N LEU A 82 -2.95 23.24 1.63
CA LEU A 82 -3.30 21.84 1.39
C LEU A 82 -3.73 21.62 -0.07
N ILE A 83 -4.51 22.52 -0.64
CA ILE A 83 -4.91 22.46 -2.06
C ILE A 83 -3.67 22.51 -2.96
N ASN A 84 -2.70 23.38 -2.65
CA ASN A 84 -1.45 23.45 -3.42
C ASN A 84 -0.57 22.21 -3.18
N TRP A 85 -0.59 21.64 -1.98
CA TRP A 85 0.17 20.45 -1.64
C TRP A 85 -0.31 19.22 -2.44
N VAL A 86 -1.62 19.00 -2.54
CA VAL A 86 -2.16 17.87 -3.30
C VAL A 86 -1.92 17.99 -4.81
N LYS A 87 -1.73 19.22 -5.33
CA LYS A 87 -1.41 19.49 -6.74
C LYS A 87 0.05 19.28 -7.11
N ARG A 88 0.94 19.06 -6.14
CA ARG A 88 2.36 18.79 -6.42
C ARG A 88 2.51 17.56 -7.32
N PRO A 89 3.51 17.51 -8.22
CA PRO A 89 3.72 16.36 -9.10
C PRO A 89 3.82 15.02 -8.38
N GLN A 90 4.34 15.02 -7.16
CA GLN A 90 4.49 13.83 -6.32
C GLN A 90 3.14 13.25 -5.83
N VAL A 91 2.10 14.07 -5.74
CA VAL A 91 0.75 13.67 -5.35
C VAL A 91 -0.15 13.60 -6.58
N GLY A 92 -0.12 14.64 -7.43
CA GLY A 92 -0.74 14.65 -8.75
C GLY A 92 -2.26 14.83 -8.76
N ALA A 93 -2.88 15.31 -7.67
CA ALA A 93 -4.31 15.61 -7.68
C ALA A 93 -4.59 16.90 -8.44
N LEU A 94 -5.71 16.96 -9.17
CA LEU A 94 -6.11 18.14 -9.92
C LEU A 94 -6.61 19.28 -9.02
N GLY A 95 -7.13 18.95 -7.84
CA GLY A 95 -7.67 19.88 -6.87
C GLY A 95 -8.19 19.17 -5.64
N MET A 96 -8.72 19.93 -4.70
CA MET A 96 -9.36 19.43 -3.50
C MET A 96 -10.61 20.25 -3.19
N VAL A 97 -11.72 19.58 -2.99
CA VAL A 97 -12.93 20.16 -2.41
C VAL A 97 -12.86 19.99 -0.90
N TYR A 98 -13.38 20.96 -0.15
CA TYR A 98 -13.48 20.84 1.30
C TYR A 98 -14.86 21.23 1.81
N CYS A 99 -15.23 20.67 2.96
CA CYS A 99 -16.43 21.02 3.69
C CYS A 99 -16.11 21.15 5.18
N ARG A 100 -16.41 22.30 5.77
CA ARG A 100 -16.33 22.53 7.21
C ARG A 100 -17.58 22.01 7.87
N VAL A 101 -17.44 21.28 8.94
CA VAL A 101 -18.53 20.92 9.85
C VAL A 101 -18.45 21.89 11.04
N ASN A 102 -19.33 22.88 11.06
CA ASN A 102 -19.32 23.90 12.11
C ASN A 102 -19.76 23.31 13.45
N ASP A 103 -19.38 23.96 14.54
CA ASP A 103 -19.71 23.52 15.91
C ASP A 103 -21.22 23.50 16.19
N ASP A 104 -22.00 24.33 15.46
CA ASP A 104 -23.47 24.36 15.50
C ASP A 104 -24.15 23.32 14.62
N GLY A 105 -23.37 22.44 13.96
CA GLY A 105 -23.86 21.39 13.06
C GLY A 105 -24.18 21.86 11.65
N THR A 106 -23.95 23.14 11.31
CA THR A 106 -24.08 23.64 9.94
C THR A 106 -22.84 23.32 9.11
N PHE A 107 -22.96 23.39 7.80
CA PHE A 107 -21.89 23.04 6.86
C PHE A 107 -21.52 24.24 5.98
N LYS A 108 -20.22 24.35 5.67
CA LYS A 108 -19.70 25.30 4.70
C LYS A 108 -18.68 24.66 3.79
N SER A 109 -19.02 24.57 2.49
CA SER A 109 -18.17 23.94 1.48
C SER A 109 -17.59 24.96 0.50
N SER A 110 -16.48 24.61 -0.14
CA SER A 110 -15.95 25.33 -1.31
C SER A 110 -16.87 25.26 -2.54
N VAL A 111 -17.91 24.42 -2.49
CA VAL A 111 -18.87 24.18 -3.58
C VAL A 111 -20.32 24.34 -3.12
N ASP A 112 -20.59 25.15 -2.12
CA ASP A 112 -21.92 25.42 -1.51
C ASP A 112 -23.02 25.69 -2.55
N LYS A 113 -22.69 26.33 -3.67
CA LYS A 113 -23.67 26.67 -4.71
C LYS A 113 -24.27 25.45 -5.44
N PHE A 114 -23.67 24.28 -5.28
CA PHE A 114 -24.12 23.05 -5.94
C PHE A 114 -24.75 22.04 -4.99
N TYR A 115 -24.58 22.19 -3.66
CA TYR A 115 -24.99 21.24 -2.65
C TYR A 115 -25.74 21.91 -1.51
N THR A 116 -26.86 21.32 -1.11
CA THR A 116 -27.66 21.80 0.02
C THR A 116 -27.03 21.41 1.35
N GLN A 117 -27.50 21.98 2.47
CA GLN A 117 -27.08 21.58 3.82
C GLN A 117 -27.38 20.10 4.08
N GLU A 118 -28.47 19.56 3.54
CA GLU A 118 -28.80 18.13 3.63
C GLU A 118 -27.78 17.27 2.88
N ASP A 119 -27.39 17.65 1.67
CA ASP A 119 -26.36 16.94 0.90
C ASP A 119 -25.01 16.92 1.64
N LEU A 120 -24.58 18.08 2.17
CA LEU A 120 -23.35 18.20 2.95
C LEU A 120 -23.41 17.39 4.27
N GLY A 121 -24.59 17.27 4.85
CA GLY A 121 -24.82 16.40 6.01
C GLY A 121 -24.60 14.92 5.68
N LYS A 122 -24.98 14.47 4.49
CA LYS A 122 -24.70 13.11 4.02
C LYS A 122 -23.18 12.87 3.86
N TRP A 123 -22.43 13.90 3.40
CA TRP A 123 -20.95 13.80 3.34
C TRP A 123 -20.36 13.58 4.74
N ALA A 124 -20.85 14.33 5.73
CA ALA A 124 -20.39 14.19 7.10
C ALA A 124 -20.67 12.79 7.68
N VAL A 125 -21.85 12.24 7.40
CA VAL A 125 -22.20 10.87 7.82
C VAL A 125 -21.28 9.85 7.15
N THR A 126 -21.07 9.95 5.84
CA THR A 126 -20.24 8.99 5.07
C THR A 126 -18.77 9.03 5.48
N THR A 127 -18.25 10.21 5.83
CA THR A 127 -16.85 10.37 6.28
C THR A 127 -16.69 10.28 7.80
N GLU A 128 -17.74 9.96 8.54
CA GLU A 128 -17.77 9.93 10.01
C GLU A 128 -17.33 11.26 10.66
N ALA A 129 -17.53 12.38 9.95
CA ALA A 129 -17.14 13.71 10.43
C ALA A 129 -18.04 14.20 11.56
N LYS A 130 -17.46 14.89 12.53
CA LYS A 130 -18.12 15.46 13.71
C LYS A 130 -18.11 16.99 13.66
N PRO A 131 -18.97 17.67 14.42
CA PRO A 131 -18.85 19.12 14.62
C PRO A 131 -17.40 19.51 15.00
N GLY A 132 -16.87 20.53 14.35
CA GLY A 132 -15.48 20.94 14.50
C GLY A 132 -14.49 20.33 13.48
N ASP A 133 -14.91 19.38 12.65
CA ASP A 133 -14.03 18.72 11.67
C ASP A 133 -14.02 19.45 10.31
N LEU A 134 -13.03 19.12 9.51
CA LEU A 134 -12.91 19.50 8.10
C LEU A 134 -12.93 18.23 7.24
N ILE A 135 -13.84 18.17 6.29
CA ILE A 135 -13.85 17.10 5.28
C ILE A 135 -13.02 17.56 4.09
N CYS A 136 -12.02 16.79 3.70
CA CYS A 136 -11.24 16.98 2.47
C CYS A 136 -11.62 15.89 1.46
N ILE A 137 -11.93 16.28 0.21
CA ILE A 137 -12.45 15.39 -0.82
C ILE A 137 -11.59 15.52 -2.07
N LEU A 138 -11.18 14.39 -2.61
CA LEU A 138 -10.54 14.26 -3.92
C LEU A 138 -11.45 13.45 -4.85
N SER A 139 -11.24 13.59 -6.17
CA SER A 139 -12.03 12.88 -7.18
C SER A 139 -11.19 12.59 -8.43
N GLY A 140 -11.44 11.47 -9.08
CA GLY A 140 -10.73 11.07 -10.27
C GLY A 140 -10.80 9.57 -10.55
N ASP A 141 -9.76 9.03 -11.16
CA ASP A 141 -9.52 7.60 -11.33
C ASP A 141 -9.37 6.91 -9.96
N THR A 142 -9.98 5.75 -9.80
CA THR A 142 -10.12 5.07 -8.51
C THR A 142 -8.78 4.81 -7.81
N ASN A 143 -7.82 4.22 -8.53
CA ASN A 143 -6.54 3.85 -7.92
C ASN A 143 -5.68 5.09 -7.62
N LYS A 144 -5.66 6.05 -8.55
CA LYS A 144 -4.90 7.28 -8.37
C LYS A 144 -5.45 8.12 -7.23
N VAL A 145 -6.76 8.33 -7.18
CA VAL A 145 -7.35 9.19 -6.14
C VAL A 145 -7.24 8.60 -4.74
N ARG A 146 -7.32 7.26 -4.61
CA ARG A 146 -7.05 6.59 -3.33
C ARG A 146 -5.61 6.81 -2.86
N ALA A 147 -4.62 6.63 -3.74
CA ALA A 147 -3.22 6.90 -3.41
C ALA A 147 -2.96 8.37 -3.05
N GLN A 148 -3.57 9.32 -3.79
CA GLN A 148 -3.48 10.75 -3.52
C GLN A 148 -4.07 11.13 -2.17
N LEU A 149 -5.24 10.57 -1.83
CA LEU A 149 -5.89 10.83 -0.54
C LEU A 149 -5.12 10.17 0.62
N SER A 150 -4.53 8.99 0.38
CA SER A 150 -3.63 8.34 1.33
C SER A 150 -2.41 9.20 1.66
N ALA A 151 -1.79 9.80 0.66
CA ALA A 151 -0.69 10.73 0.85
C ALA A 151 -1.12 11.97 1.67
N LEU A 152 -2.29 12.55 1.36
CA LEU A 152 -2.85 13.67 2.12
C LEU A 152 -3.16 13.28 3.57
N ARG A 153 -3.70 12.07 3.79
CA ARG A 153 -3.99 11.52 5.12
C ARG A 153 -2.73 11.46 5.98
N MET A 154 -1.62 10.98 5.41
CA MET A 154 -0.34 10.87 6.11
C MET A 154 0.28 12.24 6.41
N GLU A 155 0.25 13.16 5.45
CA GLU A 155 0.71 14.55 5.65
C GLU A 155 -0.05 15.26 6.76
N LEU A 156 -1.39 15.12 6.78
CA LEU A 156 -2.22 15.72 7.82
C LEU A 156 -1.99 15.07 9.19
N ALA A 157 -1.80 13.76 9.22
CA ALA A 157 -1.48 13.06 10.46
C ALA A 157 -0.16 13.53 11.07
N GLU A 158 0.84 13.84 10.25
CA GLU A 158 2.11 14.42 10.69
C GLU A 158 1.91 15.83 11.23
N GLN A 159 1.22 16.70 10.47
CA GLN A 159 0.94 18.09 10.90
C GLN A 159 0.14 18.17 12.21
N LEU A 160 -0.72 17.21 12.46
CA LEU A 160 -1.56 17.11 13.66
C LEU A 160 -0.90 16.34 14.82
N GLY A 161 0.30 15.81 14.64
CA GLY A 161 1.02 15.05 15.65
C GLY A 161 0.35 13.69 16.00
N LEU A 162 -0.40 13.10 15.06
CA LEU A 162 -1.12 11.85 15.28
C LEU A 162 -0.25 10.60 15.10
N ARG A 163 0.97 10.78 14.59
CA ARG A 163 1.94 9.72 14.32
C ARG A 163 2.97 9.57 15.45
N ASP A 164 2.50 9.48 16.70
CA ASP A 164 3.41 9.33 17.84
C ASP A 164 4.29 8.07 17.65
N PRO A 165 5.62 8.20 17.60
CA PRO A 165 6.54 7.09 17.43
C PRO A 165 6.56 6.11 18.62
N LYS A 166 6.02 6.49 19.76
CA LYS A 166 5.89 5.64 20.94
C LYS A 166 4.65 4.74 20.92
N VAL A 167 3.72 4.99 19.99
CA VAL A 167 2.52 4.18 19.79
C VAL A 167 2.78 3.16 18.69
N PHE A 168 2.53 1.89 18.97
CA PHE A 168 2.72 0.78 18.04
C PHE A 168 1.37 0.17 17.69
N ALA A 169 1.02 0.16 16.42
CA ALA A 169 -0.25 -0.35 15.89
C ALA A 169 0.00 -1.38 14.78
N PRO A 170 0.37 -2.62 15.13
CA PRO A 170 0.56 -3.69 14.16
C PRO A 170 -0.78 -4.21 13.63
N LEU A 171 -0.79 -4.63 12.35
CA LEU A 171 -1.90 -5.33 11.72
C LEU A 171 -1.40 -6.32 10.67
N TRP A 172 -2.28 -7.26 10.30
CA TRP A 172 -2.09 -8.13 9.16
C TRP A 172 -2.91 -7.63 7.98
N ILE A 173 -2.29 -7.54 6.82
CA ILE A 173 -3.00 -7.45 5.53
C ILE A 173 -3.04 -8.84 4.93
N ILE A 174 -4.23 -9.24 4.50
CA ILE A 174 -4.51 -10.57 3.94
C ILE A 174 -5.37 -10.42 2.68
N ASP A 175 -5.63 -11.52 2.00
CA ASP A 175 -6.55 -11.55 0.85
C ASP A 175 -6.10 -10.71 -0.34
N PHE A 176 -4.79 -10.64 -0.57
CA PHE A 176 -4.22 -10.02 -1.76
C PHE A 176 -4.72 -10.70 -3.04
N PRO A 177 -4.80 -10.00 -4.17
CA PRO A 177 -4.90 -10.65 -5.46
C PRO A 177 -3.75 -11.64 -5.66
N LEU A 178 -4.04 -12.80 -6.28
CA LEU A 178 -3.00 -13.76 -6.63
C LEU A 178 -2.23 -13.31 -7.87
N LEU A 179 -2.99 -12.79 -8.83
CA LEU A 179 -2.53 -12.36 -10.15
C LEU A 179 -3.06 -10.96 -10.44
N GLU A 180 -2.26 -10.15 -11.09
CA GLU A 180 -2.64 -8.86 -11.65
C GLU A 180 -2.48 -8.89 -13.17
N LEU A 181 -3.49 -8.36 -13.88
CA LEU A 181 -3.45 -8.24 -15.33
C LEU A 181 -2.66 -6.99 -15.71
N ASP A 182 -1.62 -7.17 -16.49
CA ASP A 182 -0.97 -6.07 -17.20
C ASP A 182 -1.80 -5.74 -18.46
N GLU A 183 -2.45 -4.59 -18.44
CA GLU A 183 -3.31 -4.14 -19.53
C GLU A 183 -2.53 -3.84 -20.83
N GLU A 184 -1.23 -3.52 -20.75
CA GLU A 184 -0.41 -3.22 -21.91
C GLU A 184 0.00 -4.50 -22.65
N THR A 185 0.37 -5.55 -21.91
CA THR A 185 0.83 -6.82 -22.47
C THR A 185 -0.27 -7.87 -22.58
N GLY A 186 -1.36 -7.72 -21.83
CA GLY A 186 -2.42 -8.70 -21.72
C GLY A 186 -2.02 -9.96 -20.93
N HIS A 187 -0.87 -9.96 -20.28
CA HIS A 187 -0.37 -11.07 -19.47
C HIS A 187 -0.62 -10.82 -17.97
N TYR A 188 -0.80 -11.89 -17.24
CA TYR A 188 -0.82 -11.81 -15.78
C TYR A 188 0.59 -11.83 -15.22
N HIS A 189 0.79 -11.11 -14.11
CA HIS A 189 1.96 -11.25 -13.26
C HIS A 189 1.53 -11.60 -11.83
N ALA A 190 2.40 -12.30 -11.09
CA ALA A 190 2.12 -12.64 -9.71
C ALA A 190 2.31 -11.42 -8.83
N MET A 191 1.30 -11.06 -8.03
CA MET A 191 1.40 -9.90 -7.15
C MET A 191 2.51 -10.06 -6.10
N HIS A 192 2.71 -11.27 -5.56
CA HIS A 192 3.76 -11.53 -4.57
C HIS A 192 4.87 -12.41 -5.12
N HIS A 193 4.54 -13.63 -5.51
CA HIS A 193 5.52 -14.63 -5.92
C HIS A 193 4.87 -15.72 -6.78
N PRO A 194 5.51 -16.21 -7.84
CA PRO A 194 4.97 -17.27 -8.71
C PRO A 194 4.60 -18.58 -8.01
N PHE A 195 5.12 -18.81 -6.81
CA PHE A 195 4.88 -20.02 -6.03
C PHE A 195 3.93 -19.78 -4.85
N THR A 196 3.27 -18.63 -4.80
CA THR A 196 2.22 -18.35 -3.81
C THR A 196 0.98 -19.16 -4.13
N SER A 197 0.46 -19.88 -3.15
CA SER A 197 -0.75 -20.69 -3.28
C SER A 197 -1.99 -19.78 -3.37
N PRO A 198 -2.96 -20.12 -4.24
CA PRO A 198 -4.29 -19.55 -4.14
C PRO A 198 -4.94 -19.91 -2.81
N LYS A 199 -5.92 -19.13 -2.37
CA LYS A 199 -6.70 -19.48 -1.18
C LYS A 199 -7.43 -20.81 -1.35
N PRO A 200 -7.60 -21.59 -0.27
CA PRO A 200 -8.40 -22.83 -0.31
C PRO A 200 -9.80 -22.59 -0.88
N GLY A 201 -10.23 -23.45 -1.77
CA GLY A 201 -11.54 -23.34 -2.43
C GLY A 201 -11.60 -22.39 -3.64
N GLN A 202 -10.50 -21.76 -4.03
CA GLN A 202 -10.46 -20.85 -5.19
C GLN A 202 -9.66 -21.40 -6.38
N MET A 203 -9.25 -22.66 -6.33
CA MET A 203 -8.45 -23.29 -7.38
C MET A 203 -9.15 -23.30 -8.75
N GLU A 204 -10.46 -23.57 -8.76
CA GLU A 204 -11.27 -23.63 -9.99
C GLU A 204 -11.40 -22.24 -10.66
N LEU A 205 -11.25 -21.15 -9.90
CA LEU A 205 -11.25 -19.81 -10.44
C LEU A 205 -10.01 -19.50 -11.28
N LEU A 206 -8.88 -20.20 -11.05
CA LEU A 206 -7.68 -20.01 -11.88
C LEU A 206 -7.94 -20.26 -13.36
N ASP A 207 -8.84 -21.19 -13.70
CA ASP A 207 -9.17 -21.52 -15.08
C ASP A 207 -10.27 -20.62 -15.67
N SER A 208 -11.17 -20.08 -14.83
CA SER A 208 -12.35 -19.31 -15.26
C SER A 208 -12.22 -17.82 -15.11
N ASP A 209 -11.63 -17.34 -14.02
CA ASP A 209 -11.42 -15.92 -13.68
C ASP A 209 -10.16 -15.75 -12.82
N PRO A 210 -8.95 -15.84 -13.40
CA PRO A 210 -7.70 -15.79 -12.66
C PRO A 210 -7.50 -14.48 -11.92
N GLY A 211 -8.07 -13.37 -12.40
CA GLY A 211 -7.98 -12.06 -11.75
C GLY A 211 -8.77 -11.97 -10.43
N ALA A 212 -9.80 -12.80 -10.24
CA ALA A 212 -10.58 -12.83 -9.01
C ALA A 212 -9.96 -13.69 -7.90
N VAL A 213 -8.92 -14.48 -8.22
CA VAL A 213 -8.30 -15.40 -7.26
C VAL A 213 -7.52 -14.64 -6.20
N LYS A 214 -7.80 -14.94 -4.93
CA LYS A 214 -7.04 -14.37 -3.80
C LYS A 214 -5.84 -15.25 -3.43
N ALA A 215 -4.73 -14.60 -3.12
CA ALA A 215 -3.51 -15.25 -2.65
C ALA A 215 -3.64 -15.70 -1.19
N ASN A 216 -3.02 -16.82 -0.87
CA ASN A 216 -2.78 -17.23 0.51
C ASN A 216 -1.49 -16.58 1.00
N ALA A 217 -1.45 -15.25 0.88
CA ALA A 217 -0.35 -14.37 1.28
C ALA A 217 -0.79 -13.46 2.44
N TYR A 218 0.17 -12.93 3.15
CA TYR A 218 -0.04 -12.09 4.32
C TYR A 218 1.15 -11.18 4.56
N ASP A 219 0.87 -9.90 4.85
CA ASP A 219 1.87 -8.94 5.23
C ASP A 219 1.63 -8.43 6.65
N LEU A 220 2.70 -8.33 7.42
CA LEU A 220 2.70 -7.71 8.73
C LEU A 220 3.09 -6.25 8.59
N VAL A 221 2.15 -5.39 8.92
CA VAL A 221 2.32 -3.93 8.87
C VAL A 221 2.45 -3.39 10.30
N LEU A 222 3.35 -2.44 10.50
CA LEU A 222 3.53 -1.72 11.75
C LEU A 222 3.69 -0.22 11.45
N ASN A 223 2.79 0.61 11.99
CA ASN A 223 2.85 2.06 11.88
C ASN A 223 2.99 2.56 10.43
N GLY A 224 2.24 1.98 9.51
CA GLY A 224 2.28 2.37 8.10
C GLY A 224 3.44 1.79 7.28
N ASN A 225 4.19 0.84 7.86
CA ASN A 225 5.29 0.16 7.19
C ASN A 225 5.07 -1.36 7.20
N GLU A 226 5.24 -1.99 6.07
CA GLU A 226 5.39 -3.43 5.98
C GLU A 226 6.72 -3.83 6.62
N ILE A 227 6.65 -4.57 7.72
CA ILE A 227 7.82 -5.05 8.46
C ILE A 227 8.15 -6.51 8.16
N GLY A 228 7.27 -7.19 7.47
CA GLY A 228 7.49 -8.57 7.03
C GLY A 228 6.31 -9.08 6.25
N GLY A 229 6.56 -10.01 5.37
CA GLY A 229 5.54 -10.63 4.53
C GLY A 229 5.88 -12.06 4.17
N GLY A 230 4.88 -12.80 3.70
CA GLY A 230 5.04 -14.17 3.31
C GLY A 230 3.79 -14.79 2.70
N SER A 231 3.88 -16.06 2.40
CA SER A 231 2.76 -16.80 1.86
C SER A 231 2.83 -18.30 2.16
N ILE A 232 1.71 -18.95 2.05
CA ILE A 232 1.66 -20.39 1.89
C ILE A 232 2.00 -20.71 0.44
N ARG A 233 2.88 -21.67 0.23
CA ARG A 233 3.41 -22.02 -1.09
C ARG A 233 2.59 -23.11 -1.76
N ILE A 234 2.57 -23.08 -3.09
CA ILE A 234 2.07 -24.21 -3.89
C ILE A 234 2.99 -25.40 -3.66
N HIS A 235 2.41 -26.56 -3.39
CA HIS A 235 3.10 -27.83 -3.27
C HIS A 235 2.49 -28.92 -4.19
N ASP A 236 1.46 -28.55 -4.95
CA ASP A 236 0.85 -29.39 -5.99
C ASP A 236 1.39 -29.00 -7.36
N LYS A 237 1.94 -29.99 -8.07
CA LYS A 237 2.54 -29.80 -9.41
C LYS A 237 1.56 -29.23 -10.44
N LYS A 238 0.29 -29.68 -10.42
CA LYS A 238 -0.70 -29.24 -11.41
C LYS A 238 -1.04 -27.78 -11.22
N ILE A 239 -1.22 -27.35 -9.97
CA ILE A 239 -1.50 -25.95 -9.63
C ILE A 239 -0.31 -25.08 -10.03
N GLN A 240 0.92 -25.52 -9.76
CA GLN A 240 2.10 -24.78 -10.14
C GLN A 240 2.23 -24.65 -11.67
N ALA A 241 1.94 -25.68 -12.42
CA ALA A 241 1.93 -25.63 -13.88
C ALA A 241 0.88 -24.65 -14.42
N THR A 242 -0.33 -24.64 -13.85
CA THR A 242 -1.38 -23.69 -14.19
C THR A 242 -0.95 -22.24 -13.89
N MET A 243 -0.35 -22.01 -12.72
CA MET A 243 0.17 -20.69 -12.36
C MET A 243 1.22 -20.18 -13.36
N LEU A 244 2.22 -21.01 -13.67
CA LEU A 244 3.29 -20.64 -14.62
C LEU A 244 2.73 -20.36 -16.02
N LYS A 245 1.70 -21.10 -16.46
CA LYS A 245 1.01 -20.83 -17.72
C LYS A 245 0.32 -19.47 -17.74
N HIS A 246 -0.39 -19.06 -16.65
CA HIS A 246 -0.99 -17.73 -16.56
C HIS A 246 0.06 -16.60 -16.56
N LEU A 247 1.25 -16.87 -16.03
CA LEU A 247 2.39 -15.95 -16.05
C LEU A 247 3.12 -15.91 -17.40
N GLY A 248 2.62 -16.61 -18.43
CA GLY A 248 3.17 -16.58 -19.79
C GLY A 248 4.34 -17.51 -20.02
N PHE A 249 4.69 -18.40 -19.08
CA PHE A 249 5.76 -19.39 -19.30
C PHE A 249 5.28 -20.50 -20.23
N SER A 250 6.06 -20.80 -21.26
CA SER A 250 5.92 -22.05 -21.99
C SER A 250 6.38 -23.24 -21.11
N GLU A 251 5.94 -24.45 -21.43
CA GLU A 251 6.41 -25.64 -20.70
C GLU A 251 7.93 -25.80 -20.73
N GLN A 252 8.55 -25.41 -21.86
CA GLN A 252 9.99 -25.46 -22.02
C GLN A 252 10.72 -24.43 -21.14
N ASP A 253 10.22 -23.18 -21.07
CA ASP A 253 10.77 -22.13 -20.22
C ASP A 253 10.58 -22.46 -18.74
N ALA A 254 9.40 -22.93 -18.37
CA ALA A 254 9.10 -23.37 -17.01
C ALA A 254 10.03 -24.51 -16.56
N LYS A 255 10.29 -25.46 -17.45
CA LYS A 255 11.23 -26.57 -17.18
C LYS A 255 12.67 -26.08 -17.09
N ALA A 256 13.08 -25.18 -17.98
CA ALA A 256 14.45 -24.64 -17.98
C ALA A 256 14.76 -23.83 -16.71
N GLN A 257 13.79 -23.05 -16.21
CA GLN A 257 13.98 -22.18 -15.05
C GLN A 257 13.65 -22.86 -13.72
N PHE A 258 12.59 -23.67 -13.65
CA PHE A 258 12.03 -24.22 -12.43
C PHE A 258 11.92 -25.75 -12.42
N GLY A 259 12.49 -26.43 -13.45
CA GLY A 259 12.40 -27.88 -13.60
C GLY A 259 12.86 -28.64 -12.36
N PHE A 260 13.97 -28.20 -11.76
CA PHE A 260 14.51 -28.81 -10.54
C PHE A 260 13.50 -28.82 -9.38
N LEU A 261 12.70 -27.75 -9.23
CA LEU A 261 11.67 -27.64 -8.21
C LEU A 261 10.41 -28.44 -8.57
N MET A 262 9.98 -28.36 -9.83
CA MET A 262 8.83 -29.09 -10.34
C MET A 262 9.06 -30.61 -10.27
N ASP A 263 10.26 -31.06 -10.55
CA ASP A 263 10.66 -32.48 -10.43
C ASP A 263 10.68 -32.92 -8.96
N ALA A 264 11.14 -32.04 -8.05
CA ALA A 264 11.10 -32.32 -6.61
C ALA A 264 9.67 -32.52 -6.09
N PHE A 265 8.67 -31.80 -6.63
CA PHE A 265 7.27 -31.96 -6.26
C PHE A 265 6.70 -33.35 -6.62
N GLU A 266 7.29 -34.06 -7.57
CA GLU A 266 6.88 -35.44 -7.91
C GLU A 266 7.19 -36.43 -6.79
N TYR A 267 8.18 -36.14 -5.95
CA TYR A 267 8.52 -36.96 -4.77
C TYR A 267 7.67 -36.61 -3.55
N GLY A 268 6.78 -35.64 -3.66
CA GLY A 268 5.88 -35.18 -2.62
C GLY A 268 6.48 -34.05 -1.77
N ALA A 269 6.03 -32.81 -2.03
CA ALA A 269 6.33 -31.68 -1.18
C ALA A 269 5.29 -31.53 -0.07
N PRO A 270 5.70 -31.32 1.22
CA PRO A 270 4.73 -31.04 2.26
C PRO A 270 4.13 -29.63 2.07
N PRO A 271 2.93 -29.37 2.63
CA PRO A 271 2.47 -27.99 2.78
C PRO A 271 3.53 -27.17 3.52
N HIS A 272 3.88 -26.03 2.96
CA HIS A 272 4.92 -25.17 3.51
C HIS A 272 4.60 -23.70 3.27
N GLY A 273 5.20 -22.84 4.04
CA GLY A 273 5.07 -21.41 3.95
C GLY A 273 6.12 -20.74 4.82
N GLY A 274 6.15 -19.43 4.81
CA GLY A 274 7.15 -18.69 5.58
C GLY A 274 6.79 -17.23 5.73
N LEU A 275 7.58 -16.54 6.54
CA LEU A 275 7.52 -15.11 6.76
C LEU A 275 8.95 -14.57 6.84
N ALA A 276 9.26 -13.54 6.07
CA ALA A 276 10.50 -12.81 6.14
C ALA A 276 10.28 -11.44 6.77
N PHE A 277 11.22 -10.99 7.59
CA PHE A 277 11.20 -9.67 8.22
C PHE A 277 12.25 -8.75 7.60
N GLY A 278 11.85 -7.50 7.33
CA GLY A 278 12.78 -6.42 7.05
C GLY A 278 13.44 -5.96 8.35
N LEU A 279 14.59 -6.54 8.72
CA LEU A 279 15.24 -6.30 10.00
C LEU A 279 15.55 -4.81 10.22
N ASP A 280 16.16 -4.15 9.23
CA ASP A 280 16.54 -2.74 9.34
C ASP A 280 15.30 -1.85 9.56
N ARG A 281 14.22 -2.14 8.85
CA ARG A 281 12.95 -1.42 8.99
C ARG A 281 12.33 -1.62 10.37
N LEU A 282 12.31 -2.87 10.87
CA LEU A 282 11.81 -3.18 12.20
C LEU A 282 12.63 -2.46 13.28
N VAL A 283 13.95 -2.49 13.18
CA VAL A 283 14.85 -1.84 14.14
C VAL A 283 14.67 -0.31 14.11
N ALA A 284 14.53 0.30 12.93
CA ALA A 284 14.27 1.74 12.80
C ALA A 284 12.96 2.14 13.49
N ILE A 285 11.88 1.38 13.28
CA ILE A 285 10.58 1.66 13.92
C ILE A 285 10.68 1.49 15.45
N LEU A 286 11.32 0.45 15.95
CA LEU A 286 11.53 0.25 17.38
C LEU A 286 12.38 1.36 18.00
N GLY A 287 13.32 1.92 17.23
CA GLY A 287 14.12 3.08 17.59
C GLY A 287 13.43 4.43 17.40
N GLY A 288 12.15 4.45 16.99
CA GLY A 288 11.35 5.67 16.80
C GLY A 288 11.77 6.53 15.60
N GLN A 289 12.39 5.93 14.58
CA GLN A 289 12.84 6.62 13.38
C GLN A 289 12.07 6.17 12.13
N GLU A 290 11.88 7.09 11.19
CA GLU A 290 11.20 6.81 9.92
C GLU A 290 12.15 6.29 8.84
N THR A 291 13.44 6.58 8.96
CA THR A 291 14.46 6.18 8.00
C THR A 291 15.33 5.06 8.56
N ILE A 292 15.70 4.11 7.69
CA ILE A 292 16.61 3.02 8.03
C ILE A 292 18.08 3.44 7.99
N ARG A 293 18.41 4.63 7.52
CA ARG A 293 19.81 5.07 7.26
C ARG A 293 20.71 4.97 8.48
N ASP A 294 20.18 5.33 9.66
CA ASP A 294 20.95 5.32 10.91
C ASP A 294 21.03 3.91 11.56
N PHE A 295 20.35 2.93 10.94
CA PHE A 295 20.27 1.55 11.45
C PHE A 295 20.98 0.54 10.53
N ILE A 296 21.40 0.96 9.33
CA ILE A 296 22.23 0.15 8.43
C ILE A 296 23.70 0.42 8.76
N ALA A 297 24.46 -0.65 9.02
CA ALA A 297 25.87 -0.54 9.41
C ALA A 297 26.73 0.16 8.34
N PHE A 298 26.42 -0.03 7.05
CA PHE A 298 27.17 0.53 5.91
C PHE A 298 26.21 1.11 4.88
N PRO A 299 25.59 2.29 5.17
CA PRO A 299 24.63 2.89 4.25
C PRO A 299 25.34 3.43 2.99
N LYS A 300 24.70 3.23 1.85
CA LYS A 300 25.15 3.83 0.59
C LYS A 300 24.75 5.30 0.51
N ASN A 301 25.57 6.12 -0.15
CA ASN A 301 25.23 7.51 -0.44
C ASN A 301 24.20 7.63 -1.60
N ASN A 302 23.82 8.87 -1.94
CA ASN A 302 22.84 9.13 -3.00
C ASN A 302 23.28 8.66 -4.39
N SER A 303 24.59 8.44 -4.59
CA SER A 303 25.15 7.89 -5.84
C SER A 303 25.24 6.36 -5.82
N GLY A 304 24.65 5.71 -4.81
CA GLY A 304 24.71 4.25 -4.65
C GLY A 304 26.09 3.72 -4.23
N ARG A 305 27.00 4.61 -3.78
CA ARG A 305 28.36 4.26 -3.39
C ARG A 305 28.42 3.95 -1.90
N ASP A 306 29.06 2.84 -1.55
CA ASP A 306 29.48 2.53 -0.19
C ASP A 306 30.78 3.27 0.10
N VAL A 307 30.70 4.28 0.98
CA VAL A 307 31.86 5.13 1.29
C VAL A 307 32.84 4.50 2.27
N MET A 308 32.45 3.41 2.92
CA MET A 308 33.31 2.72 3.88
C MET A 308 34.32 1.80 3.17
N ILE A 309 33.86 1.05 2.19
CA ILE A 309 34.68 0.10 1.44
C ILE A 309 35.01 0.58 0.01
N ASP A 310 34.60 1.81 -0.31
CA ASP A 310 34.83 2.46 -1.61
C ASP A 310 34.28 1.66 -2.82
N ALA A 311 33.11 1.02 -2.61
CA ALA A 311 32.44 0.25 -3.66
C ALA A 311 31.35 1.09 -4.37
N PRO A 312 31.08 0.87 -5.69
CA PRO A 312 31.73 -0.10 -6.56
C PRO A 312 33.16 0.31 -6.93
N ALA A 313 34.01 -0.68 -7.12
CA ALA A 313 35.38 -0.53 -7.58
C ALA A 313 35.54 -1.11 -8.98
N PHE A 314 36.63 -0.78 -9.65
CA PHE A 314 36.98 -1.38 -10.95
C PHE A 314 37.34 -2.86 -10.77
N ILE A 315 37.00 -3.66 -11.78
CA ILE A 315 37.36 -5.07 -11.87
C ILE A 315 38.57 -5.16 -12.80
N ASP A 316 39.56 -5.96 -12.43
CA ASP A 316 40.74 -6.18 -13.23
C ASP A 316 40.42 -6.95 -14.51
N ASP A 317 41.13 -6.61 -15.60
CA ASP A 317 40.97 -7.26 -16.91
C ASP A 317 41.18 -8.78 -16.87
N ASP A 318 42.00 -9.28 -15.97
CA ASP A 318 42.26 -10.71 -15.83
C ASP A 318 41.05 -11.43 -15.21
N GLN A 319 40.35 -10.79 -14.28
CA GLN A 319 39.08 -11.31 -13.73
C GLN A 319 37.98 -11.33 -14.79
N LEU A 320 37.91 -10.29 -15.64
CA LEU A 320 36.96 -10.27 -16.76
C LEU A 320 37.26 -11.38 -17.76
N LYS A 321 38.52 -11.62 -18.09
CA LYS A 321 38.97 -12.71 -18.99
C LYS A 321 38.62 -14.09 -18.41
N GLU A 322 38.85 -14.30 -17.12
CA GLU A 322 38.52 -15.56 -16.43
C GLU A 322 37.03 -15.90 -16.55
N LEU A 323 36.16 -14.88 -16.47
CA LEU A 323 34.73 -15.01 -16.60
C LEU A 323 34.24 -14.97 -18.06
N ASN A 324 35.12 -14.83 -19.05
CA ASN A 324 34.76 -14.62 -20.45
C ASN A 324 33.83 -13.40 -20.67
N LEU A 325 34.01 -12.34 -19.89
CA LEU A 325 33.25 -11.09 -19.98
C LEU A 325 34.05 -10.01 -20.71
N LYS A 326 33.35 -9.11 -21.38
CA LYS A 326 33.88 -7.85 -21.92
C LYS A 326 33.00 -6.70 -21.46
N LEU A 327 33.66 -5.56 -21.17
CA LEU A 327 32.92 -4.31 -20.94
C LEU A 327 32.46 -3.75 -22.30
N ASP A 328 31.17 -3.47 -22.39
CA ASP A 328 30.57 -2.73 -23.50
C ASP A 328 30.09 -1.38 -22.93
N ILE A 329 30.99 -0.39 -22.97
CA ILE A 329 30.76 0.95 -22.45
C ILE A 329 30.26 1.80 -23.63
N LEU A 330 28.98 2.20 -23.56
CA LEU A 330 28.46 3.21 -24.48
C LEU A 330 29.12 4.56 -24.12
N GLU A 331 29.78 5.17 -25.08
CA GLU A 331 30.37 6.51 -24.96
C GLU A 331 29.27 7.61 -24.88
#